data_ed5fd456b2409651a64bc98102173915
#
_entry.id   ed5fd456b2409651a64bc98102173915
#
_cell.length_a   1.000
_cell.length_b   1.000
_cell.length_c   1.000
_cell.angle_alpha   90.00
_cell.angle_beta   90.00
_cell.angle_gamma   90.00
#
_symmetry.space_group_name_H-M   'P 1'
#
loop_
_entity.id
_entity.type
_entity.pdbx_description
1 polymer ?
#
loop_
_entity_poly.entity_id
_entity_poly.type
_entity_poly.pdbx_seq_one_letter_code
_entity_poly.pdbx_strand_id
1 'polypeptide(L)'
;PEIADSYNNLAVIYAGEGNLGRAQDLLERALMNNASSVTTYSNLGDIYAAKAADMYVKAARLAPKNGRLKEKAQIAQDLTIRTAP
;
A
#
# COMPACT_ATOMS: atom_id res chain seq x y z
N PRO A 1 -13.47 17.28 4.17
CA PRO A 1 -13.61 16.32 3.06
C PRO A 1 -12.68 16.61 1.90
N GLU A 2 -12.60 17.86 1.45
CA GLU A 2 -11.72 18.21 0.32
C GLU A 2 -10.26 17.95 0.65
N ILE A 3 -9.83 18.25 1.87
CA ILE A 3 -8.45 18.02 2.31
C ILE A 3 -8.15 16.52 2.32
N ALA A 4 -9.07 15.72 2.84
CA ALA A 4 -8.89 14.27 2.86
C ALA A 4 -8.82 13.69 1.45
N ASP A 5 -9.67 14.18 0.53
CA ASP A 5 -9.65 13.74 -0.85
C ASP A 5 -8.31 14.08 -1.53
N SER A 6 -7.79 15.27 -1.26
CA SER A 6 -6.48 15.68 -1.79
C SER A 6 -5.37 14.78 -1.29
N TYR A 7 -5.37 14.45 0.01
CA TYR A 7 -4.38 13.54 0.58
C TYR A 7 -4.49 12.14 -0.03
N ASN A 8 -5.72 11.64 -0.22
CA ASN A 8 -5.93 10.33 -0.85
C ASN A 8 -5.40 10.31 -2.29
N ASN A 9 -5.69 11.35 -3.05
CA ASN A 9 -5.25 11.44 -4.44
C ASN A 9 -3.73 11.47 -4.54
N LEU A 10 -3.07 12.27 -3.72
CA LEU A 10 -1.61 12.33 -3.69
C LEU A 10 -1.00 11.00 -3.24
N ALA A 11 -1.63 10.35 -2.29
CA ALA A 11 -1.14 9.06 -1.80
C ALA A 11 -1.14 8.01 -2.91
N VAL A 12 -2.19 7.97 -3.73
CA VAL A 12 -2.26 7.04 -4.86
C VAL A 12 -1.13 7.31 -5.85
N ILE A 13 -0.85 8.59 -6.11
CA ILE A 13 0.25 8.97 -7.01
C ILE A 13 1.59 8.49 -6.47
N TYR A 14 1.88 8.76 -5.20
CA TYR A 14 3.14 8.32 -4.58
C TYR A 14 3.25 6.80 -4.53
N ALA A 15 2.14 6.12 -4.25
CA ALA A 15 2.14 4.65 -4.24
C ALA A 15 2.47 4.09 -5.63
N GLY A 16 1.93 4.71 -6.68
CA GLY A 16 2.23 4.32 -8.06
C GLY A 16 3.69 4.53 -8.43
N GLU A 17 4.36 5.47 -7.77
CA GLU A 17 5.79 5.73 -7.94
C GLU A 17 6.67 4.85 -7.05
N GLY A 18 6.06 3.99 -6.24
CA GLY A 18 6.80 3.14 -5.30
C GLY A 18 7.16 3.81 -3.98
N ASN A 19 6.73 5.05 -3.76
CA ASN A 19 7.02 5.79 -2.53
C ASN A 19 5.95 5.50 -1.48
N LEU A 20 6.02 4.30 -0.90
CA LEU A 20 5.02 3.82 0.05
C LEU A 20 5.02 4.59 1.36
N GLY A 21 6.19 5.02 1.83
CA GLY A 21 6.29 5.78 3.07
C GLY A 21 5.56 7.10 2.99
N ARG A 22 5.74 7.82 1.90
CA ARG A 22 5.05 9.10 1.71
C ARG A 22 3.55 8.92 1.50
N ALA A 23 3.17 7.88 0.76
CA ALA A 23 1.76 7.54 0.58
C ALA A 23 1.09 7.25 1.92
N GLN A 24 1.75 6.47 2.77
CA GLN A 24 1.23 6.16 4.11
C GLN A 24 1.05 7.42 4.94
N ASP A 25 2.05 8.29 4.97
CA ASP A 25 1.99 9.54 5.75
C ASP A 25 0.80 10.41 5.33
N LEU A 26 0.56 10.52 4.02
CA LEU A 26 -0.56 11.30 3.50
C LEU A 26 -1.90 10.71 3.91
N LEU A 27 -2.02 9.38 3.87
CA LEU A 27 -3.26 8.71 4.27
C LEU A 27 -3.51 8.83 5.78
N GLU A 28 -2.46 8.78 6.58
CA GLU A 28 -2.59 9.00 8.02
C GLU A 28 -3.02 10.43 8.32
N ARG A 29 -2.54 11.41 7.56
CA ARG A 29 -3.01 12.79 7.67
C ARG A 29 -4.46 12.92 7.26
N ALA A 30 -4.89 12.16 6.25
CA ALA A 30 -6.30 12.14 5.86
C ALA A 30 -7.17 11.68 7.03
N LEU A 31 -6.75 10.66 7.76
CA LEU A 31 -7.47 10.21 8.95
C LEU A 31 -7.53 11.27 10.04
N MET A 32 -6.42 12.00 10.25
CA MET A 32 -6.37 13.07 11.24
C MET A 32 -7.31 14.22 10.92
N ASN A 33 -7.67 14.39 9.65
CA ASN A 33 -8.57 15.43 9.19
C ASN A 33 -10.01 14.92 9.06
N ASN A 34 -10.41 14.06 9.98
CA ASN A 34 -11.77 13.52 10.08
C ASN A 34 -12.19 12.70 8.86
N ALA A 35 -11.26 11.96 8.32
CA ALA A 35 -11.52 11.14 7.16
C ALA A 35 -11.74 9.68 7.56
N SER A 36 -12.79 9.42 8.31
CA SER A 36 -13.23 8.03 8.56
C SER A 36 -13.83 7.48 7.27
N SER A 37 -13.07 7.51 6.19
CA SER A 37 -13.60 7.13 4.91
C SER A 37 -13.17 5.71 4.54
N VAL A 38 -14.07 5.02 3.90
CA VAL A 38 -13.80 3.71 3.32
C VAL A 38 -12.59 3.80 2.40
N THR A 39 -12.50 4.87 1.60
CA THR A 39 -11.40 5.10 0.67
C THR A 39 -10.06 5.20 1.39
N THR A 40 -9.97 5.98 2.46
CA THR A 40 -8.71 6.15 3.19
C THR A 40 -8.25 4.85 3.81
N TYR A 41 -9.15 4.13 4.49
CA TYR A 41 -8.79 2.85 5.09
C TYR A 41 -8.43 1.81 4.02
N SER A 42 -9.17 1.78 2.91
CA SER A 42 -8.88 0.87 1.81
C SER A 42 -7.50 1.14 1.20
N ASN A 43 -7.18 2.42 0.98
CA ASN A 43 -5.87 2.81 0.46
C ASN A 43 -4.75 2.46 1.44
N LEU A 44 -4.96 2.65 2.74
CA LEU A 44 -3.99 2.24 3.75
C LEU A 44 -3.78 0.73 3.73
N GLY A 45 -4.85 -0.05 3.59
CA GLY A 45 -4.74 -1.49 3.44
C GLY A 45 -3.89 -1.87 2.25
N ASP A 46 -4.08 -1.21 1.12
CA ASP A 46 -3.28 -1.44 -0.08
C ASP A 46 -1.80 -1.09 0.14
N ILE A 47 -1.52 0.01 0.85
CA ILE A 47 -0.14 0.39 1.18
C ILE A 47 0.52 -0.67 2.07
N TYR A 48 -0.20 -1.14 3.10
CA TYR A 48 0.34 -2.18 3.97
C TYR A 48 0.55 -3.49 3.21
N ALA A 49 -0.34 -3.83 2.29
CA ALA A 49 -0.17 -5.01 1.44
C ALA A 49 1.08 -4.89 0.57
N ALA A 50 1.33 -3.70 0.00
CA ALA A 50 2.53 -3.46 -0.80
C ALA A 50 3.81 -3.61 0.05
N LYS A 51 3.80 -3.07 1.26
CA LYS A 51 4.92 -3.22 2.19
C LYS A 51 5.13 -4.68 2.59
N ALA A 52 4.03 -5.40 2.84
CA ALA A 52 4.11 -6.84 3.13
C ALA A 52 4.71 -7.61 1.96
N ALA A 53 4.28 -7.28 0.73
CA ALA A 53 4.82 -7.92 -0.46
C ALA A 53 6.34 -7.74 -0.56
N ASP A 54 6.84 -6.52 -0.29
CA ASP A 54 8.26 -6.24 -0.30
C ASP A 54 9.02 -7.11 0.72
N MET A 55 8.44 -7.26 1.91
CA MET A 55 9.05 -8.09 2.95
C MET A 55 9.07 -9.57 2.56
N TYR A 56 7.98 -10.07 2.00
CA TYR A 56 7.89 -11.46 1.57
C TYR A 56 8.89 -11.74 0.42
N VAL A 57 9.06 -10.81 -0.50
CA VAL A 57 10.04 -10.95 -1.58
C VAL A 57 11.45 -11.05 -1.00
N LYS A 58 11.78 -10.19 -0.05
CA LYS A 58 13.09 -10.23 0.62
C LYS A 58 13.31 -11.56 1.36
N ALA A 59 12.29 -12.03 2.06
CA ALA A 59 12.38 -13.33 2.75
C ALA A 59 12.55 -14.47 1.75
N ALA A 60 11.83 -14.43 0.64
CA ALA A 60 11.94 -15.46 -0.39
C ALA A 60 13.34 -15.52 -1.02
N ARG A 61 14.00 -14.37 -1.16
CA ARG A 61 15.37 -14.32 -1.66
C ARG A 61 16.35 -15.01 -0.73
N LEU A 62 16.10 -14.92 0.59
CA LEU A 62 16.94 -15.58 1.59
C LEU A 62 16.60 -17.06 1.74
N ALA A 63 15.41 -17.48 1.36
CA ALA A 63 14.96 -18.87 1.47
C ALA A 63 14.30 -19.28 0.14
N PRO A 64 15.07 -19.42 -0.94
CA PRO A 64 14.51 -19.63 -2.29
C PRO A 64 13.75 -20.94 -2.45
N LYS A 65 13.96 -21.91 -1.56
CA LYS A 65 13.22 -23.18 -1.60
C LYS A 65 11.88 -23.13 -0.88
N ASN A 66 11.61 -22.03 -0.17
CA ASN A 66 10.35 -21.88 0.53
C ASN A 66 9.30 -21.28 -0.40
N GLY A 67 8.56 -22.16 -1.10
CA GLY A 67 7.55 -21.74 -2.05
C GLY A 67 6.39 -20.97 -1.43
N ARG A 68 6.13 -21.18 -0.14
CA ARG A 68 5.06 -20.47 0.57
C ARG A 68 5.33 -18.96 0.65
N LEU A 69 6.59 -18.55 0.74
CA LEU A 69 6.94 -17.14 0.76
C LEU A 69 6.64 -16.47 -0.57
N LYS A 70 6.86 -17.19 -1.68
CA LYS A 70 6.50 -16.67 -3.00
C LYS A 70 4.98 -16.51 -3.15
N GLU A 71 4.23 -17.47 -2.64
CA GLU A 71 2.77 -17.39 -2.65
C GLU A 71 2.27 -16.20 -1.85
N LYS A 72 2.84 -15.97 -0.66
CA LYS A 72 2.46 -14.82 0.17
C LYS A 72 2.77 -13.50 -0.53
N ALA A 73 3.93 -13.41 -1.17
CA ALA A 73 4.30 -12.23 -1.94
C ALA A 73 3.30 -11.95 -3.04
N GLN A 74 2.89 -12.99 -3.78
CA GLN A 74 1.93 -12.84 -4.86
C GLN A 74 0.57 -12.37 -4.35
N ILE A 75 0.08 -12.97 -3.27
CA ILE A 75 -1.20 -12.59 -2.67
C ILE A 75 -1.17 -11.12 -2.24
N ALA A 76 -0.09 -10.71 -1.57
CA ALA A 76 0.04 -9.32 -1.11
C ALA A 76 0.12 -8.35 -2.30
N GLN A 77 0.83 -8.71 -3.36
CA GLN A 77 0.90 -7.89 -4.57
C GLN A 77 -0.47 -7.73 -5.24
N ASP A 78 -1.28 -8.77 -5.22
CA ASP A 78 -2.61 -8.73 -5.81
C ASP A 78 -3.56 -7.80 -5.06
N LEU A 79 -3.24 -7.47 -3.82
CA LEU A 79 -4.04 -6.58 -2.99
C LEU A 79 -3.61 -5.12 -3.09
N THR A 80 -2.51 -4.82 -3.77
CA THR A 80 -1.97 -3.46 -3.80
C THR A 80 -2.75 -2.55 -4.73
N ILE A 81 -2.54 -1.23 -4.56
CA ILE A 81 -3.08 -0.24 -5.47
C ILE A 81 -2.47 -0.50 -6.85
N ARG A 82 -3.33 -0.75 -7.83
CA ARG A 82 -2.90 -0.90 -9.21
C ARG A 82 -3.04 0.43 -9.91
N THR A 83 -1.92 0.93 -10.40
CA THR A 83 -2.00 2.04 -11.34
C THR A 83 -2.62 1.48 -12.61
N ALA A 84 -3.65 2.15 -13.12
CA ALA A 84 -4.28 1.73 -14.36
C ALA A 84 -3.23 1.68 -15.48
N PRO A 85 -3.26 0.65 -16.31
CA PRO A 85 -2.38 0.61 -17.47
C PRO A 85 -2.66 1.72 -18.42
#